data_fc3d2a6597a42e4382120503e5fc273d
#
_entry.id   fc3d2a6597a42e4382120503e5fc273d
#
_cell.length_a   1.000
_cell.length_b   1.000
_cell.length_c   1.000
_cell.angle_alpha   90.00
_cell.angle_beta   90.00
_cell.angle_gamma   90.00
#
_symmetry.space_group_name_H-M   'P 1'
#
loop_
_entity.id
_entity.type
_entity.pdbx_description
1 polymer ?
#
loop_
_entity_poly.entity_id
_entity_poly.type
_entity_poly.pdbx_seq_one_letter_code
_entity_poly.pdbx_strand_id
1 'polypeptide(L)'
;MGLEVLIVGSGSALPTISANQTSQVITCGNQSFLVDCGEGTQVQLRKNKVKIQNINHVFISHLHGDHFFGLVGLLSTMHLLGRRADLQIHGPKGLDEIVEIQFRNAGNNLSFN
;
A
#
# COMPACT_ATOMS: atom_id res chain seq x y z
N MET A 1 17.62 -5.74 -17.28
CA MET A 1 16.56 -5.38 -16.31
C MET A 1 17.01 -4.23 -15.45
N GLY A 2 16.24 -3.17 -15.40
CA GLY A 2 16.52 -2.05 -14.55
C GLY A 2 15.73 -2.12 -13.25
N LEU A 3 16.25 -1.46 -12.23
CA LEU A 3 15.53 -1.19 -10.98
C LEU A 3 15.07 0.25 -11.04
N GLU A 4 13.76 0.46 -10.86
CA GLU A 4 13.19 1.81 -10.83
C GLU A 4 12.57 2.08 -9.47
N VAL A 5 12.77 3.30 -8.99
CA VAL A 5 12.16 3.75 -7.72
C VAL A 5 11.31 4.99 -8.03
N LEU A 6 10.03 4.90 -7.71
CA LEU A 6 9.11 6.01 -7.83
C LEU A 6 8.71 6.48 -6.43
N ILE A 7 8.97 7.74 -6.11
CA ILE A 7 8.54 8.32 -4.85
C ILE A 7 7.11 8.84 -5.04
N VAL A 8 6.16 8.15 -4.43
CA VAL A 8 4.74 8.47 -4.52
C VAL A 8 4.36 9.51 -3.47
N GLY A 9 5.01 9.44 -2.31
CA GLY A 9 4.84 10.40 -1.25
C GLY A 9 6.11 10.54 -0.43
N SER A 10 6.45 11.77 -0.03
CA SER A 10 7.64 12.06 0.77
C SER A 10 7.32 12.87 2.02
N GLY A 11 6.03 13.04 2.33
CA GLY A 11 5.60 13.81 3.48
C GLY A 11 5.85 13.11 4.80
N SER A 12 5.85 13.89 5.88
CA SER A 12 5.97 13.37 7.24
C SER A 12 4.57 13.13 7.84
N ALA A 13 4.51 12.99 9.17
CA ALA A 13 3.27 12.61 9.86
C ALA A 13 2.12 13.58 9.60
N LEU A 14 2.39 14.88 9.45
CA LEU A 14 1.35 15.87 9.20
C LEU A 14 1.08 15.98 7.70
N PRO A 15 -0.15 15.69 7.23
CA PRO A 15 -0.47 15.83 5.81
C PRO A 15 -0.40 17.28 5.37
N THR A 16 0.11 17.50 4.15
CA THR A 16 0.16 18.83 3.56
C THR A 16 -0.42 18.79 2.14
N ILE A 17 -0.75 19.96 1.62
CA ILE A 17 -1.30 20.05 0.26
C ILE A 17 -0.23 19.69 -0.78
N SER A 18 1.02 20.04 -0.51
CA SER A 18 2.11 19.91 -1.48
C SER A 18 2.82 18.56 -1.44
N ALA A 19 2.65 17.78 -0.37
CA ALA A 19 3.34 16.50 -0.23
C ALA A 19 2.41 15.45 0.35
N ASN A 20 2.38 14.29 -0.26
CA ASN A 20 1.63 13.14 0.24
C ASN A 20 2.47 12.37 1.25
N GLN A 21 1.81 11.60 2.11
CA GLN A 21 2.51 10.82 3.12
C GLN A 21 3.35 9.72 2.47
N THR A 22 4.32 9.22 3.23
CA THR A 22 5.41 8.41 2.69
C THR A 22 4.94 7.14 1.98
N SER A 23 5.44 6.96 0.77
CA SER A 23 5.21 5.76 -0.02
C SER A 23 6.17 5.74 -1.21
N GLN A 24 6.80 4.60 -1.48
CA GLN A 24 7.68 4.42 -2.64
C GLN A 24 7.33 3.13 -3.36
N VAL A 25 7.41 3.16 -4.67
CA VAL A 25 7.23 1.97 -5.50
C VAL A 25 8.57 1.58 -6.10
N ILE A 26 8.98 0.35 -5.87
CA ILE A 26 10.19 -0.21 -6.46
C ILE A 26 9.78 -1.23 -7.51
N THR A 27 10.19 -1.02 -8.74
CA THR A 27 9.85 -1.90 -9.84
C THR A 27 11.09 -2.63 -10.33
N CYS A 28 11.00 -3.94 -10.43
CA CYS A 28 12.07 -4.80 -10.94
C CYS A 28 11.45 -5.82 -11.88
N GLY A 29 11.68 -5.66 -13.18
CA GLY A 29 11.06 -6.52 -14.19
C GLY A 29 9.54 -6.34 -14.19
N ASN A 30 8.82 -7.43 -14.01
CA ASN A 30 7.35 -7.44 -13.98
C ASN A 30 6.78 -7.31 -12.59
N GLN A 31 7.63 -7.16 -11.57
CA GLN A 31 7.19 -7.09 -10.18
C GLN A 31 7.36 -5.69 -9.64
N SER A 32 6.40 -5.29 -8.82
CA SER A 32 6.47 -4.02 -8.10
C SER A 32 6.33 -4.28 -6.60
N PHE A 33 7.09 -3.52 -5.84
CA PHE A 33 7.08 -3.58 -4.38
C PHE A 33 6.71 -2.20 -3.85
N LEU A 34 5.80 -2.15 -2.88
CA LEU A 34 5.43 -0.90 -2.24
C LEU A 34 6.13 -0.83 -0.88
N VAL A 35 6.86 0.26 -0.64
CA VAL A 35 7.52 0.53 0.64
C VAL A 35 6.78 1.66 1.32
N ASP A 36 6.16 1.36 2.44
CA ASP A 36 5.26 2.23 3.20
C ASP A 36 4.02 2.61 2.41
N CYS A 37 2.94 2.81 3.11
CA CYS A 37 1.64 3.08 2.52
C CYS A 37 0.91 4.12 3.35
N GLY A 38 1.34 5.37 3.22
CA GLY A 38 0.73 6.49 3.90
C GLY A 38 -0.69 6.74 3.43
N GLU A 39 -1.38 7.61 4.15
CA GLU A 39 -2.76 7.96 3.85
C GLU A 39 -2.88 8.52 2.43
N GLY A 40 -3.83 8.01 1.66
CA GLY A 40 -4.07 8.46 0.29
C GLY A 40 -3.18 7.80 -0.76
N THR A 41 -2.35 6.84 -0.39
CA THR A 41 -1.41 6.18 -1.31
C THR A 41 -2.14 5.59 -2.52
N GLN A 42 -3.30 4.94 -2.35
CA GLN A 42 -3.99 4.33 -3.50
C GLN A 42 -4.39 5.37 -4.54
N VAL A 43 -4.73 6.57 -4.12
CA VAL A 43 -5.06 7.66 -5.06
C VAL A 43 -3.82 8.10 -5.82
N GLN A 44 -2.70 8.25 -5.12
CA GLN A 44 -1.45 8.69 -5.73
C GLN A 44 -0.90 7.65 -6.70
N LEU A 45 -1.04 6.36 -6.38
CA LEU A 45 -0.65 5.30 -7.30
C LEU A 45 -1.42 5.42 -8.61
N ARG A 46 -2.71 5.68 -8.55
CA ARG A 46 -3.54 5.84 -9.74
C ARG A 46 -3.18 7.11 -10.51
N LYS A 47 -2.92 8.22 -9.81
CA LYS A 47 -2.50 9.47 -10.46
C LYS A 47 -1.19 9.31 -11.20
N ASN A 48 -0.27 8.52 -10.67
CA ASN A 48 1.03 8.26 -11.29
C ASN A 48 0.99 7.09 -12.28
N LYS A 49 -0.20 6.57 -12.57
CA LYS A 49 -0.42 5.48 -13.52
C LYS A 49 0.34 4.20 -13.16
N VAL A 50 0.52 3.97 -11.86
CA VAL A 50 1.12 2.73 -11.38
C VAL A 50 0.08 1.61 -11.50
N LYS A 51 0.50 0.46 -12.02
CA LYS A 51 -0.36 -0.71 -12.11
C LYS A 51 -0.46 -1.38 -10.76
N ILE A 52 -1.49 -1.01 -9.99
CA ILE A 52 -1.68 -1.47 -8.61
C ILE A 52 -1.64 -3.01 -8.52
N GLN A 53 -2.22 -3.69 -9.51
CA GLN A 53 -2.28 -5.16 -9.49
C GLN A 53 -0.93 -5.82 -9.72
N ASN A 54 0.09 -5.08 -10.15
CA ASN A 54 1.45 -5.60 -10.25
C ASN A 54 2.20 -5.56 -8.92
N ILE A 55 1.63 -4.91 -7.90
CA ILE A 55 2.22 -4.87 -6.57
C ILE A 55 1.89 -6.18 -5.85
N ASN A 56 2.91 -6.98 -5.58
CA ASN A 56 2.75 -8.28 -4.94
C ASN A 56 3.32 -8.31 -3.52
N HIS A 57 4.09 -7.30 -3.15
CA HIS A 57 4.68 -7.19 -1.82
C HIS A 57 4.53 -5.76 -1.31
N VAL A 58 4.13 -5.61 -0.06
CA VAL A 58 4.06 -4.34 0.64
C VAL A 58 4.93 -4.44 1.88
N PHE A 59 5.83 -3.49 2.05
CA PHE A 59 6.74 -3.42 3.20
C PHE A 59 6.41 -2.19 4.02
N ILE A 60 6.04 -2.38 5.28
CA ILE A 60 5.75 -1.28 6.21
C ILE A 60 6.90 -1.20 7.22
N SER A 61 7.58 -0.05 7.26
CA SER A 61 8.77 0.11 8.09
C SER A 61 8.44 0.37 9.56
N HIS A 62 7.36 1.10 9.82
CA HIS A 62 6.97 1.50 11.19
C HIS A 62 5.45 1.47 11.34
N LEU A 63 4.97 1.24 12.57
CA LEU A 63 3.54 1.34 12.87
C LEU A 63 3.11 2.75 13.28
N HIS A 64 3.74 3.76 12.73
CA HIS A 64 3.24 5.13 12.80
C HIS A 64 2.30 5.37 11.63
N GLY A 65 1.24 6.16 11.85
CA GLY A 65 0.17 6.31 10.87
C GLY A 65 0.61 6.79 9.50
N ASP A 66 1.61 7.69 9.46
CA ASP A 66 2.12 8.20 8.18
C ASP A 66 2.74 7.10 7.30
N HIS A 67 3.06 5.93 7.86
CA HIS A 67 3.66 4.81 7.13
C HIS A 67 2.65 3.75 6.71
N PHE A 68 1.44 3.70 7.29
CA PHE A 68 0.53 2.61 6.96
C PHE A 68 -0.97 2.95 6.94
N PHE A 69 -1.37 4.17 7.27
CA PHE A 69 -2.80 4.51 7.29
C PHE A 69 -3.50 4.31 5.94
N GLY A 70 -2.76 4.30 4.84
CA GLY A 70 -3.33 4.05 3.53
C GLY A 70 -3.49 2.57 3.17
N LEU A 71 -2.99 1.66 4.01
CA LEU A 71 -2.93 0.24 3.66
C LEU A 71 -4.31 -0.38 3.50
N VAL A 72 -5.22 -0.17 4.45
CA VAL A 72 -6.57 -0.73 4.37
C VAL A 72 -7.30 -0.20 3.14
N GLY A 73 -7.15 1.09 2.84
CA GLY A 73 -7.72 1.68 1.63
C GLY A 73 -7.17 1.05 0.36
N LEU A 74 -5.86 0.82 0.32
CA LEU A 74 -5.24 0.16 -0.83
C LEU A 74 -5.75 -1.27 -1.02
N LEU A 75 -5.83 -2.04 0.06
CA LEU A 75 -6.34 -3.42 0.00
C LEU A 75 -7.79 -3.45 -0.47
N SER A 76 -8.61 -2.51 0.01
CA SER A 76 -10.00 -2.40 -0.44
C SER A 76 -10.08 -2.08 -1.92
N THR A 77 -9.20 -1.18 -2.40
CA THR A 77 -9.15 -0.83 -3.82
C THR A 77 -8.75 -2.03 -4.68
N MET A 78 -7.77 -2.80 -4.25
CA MET A 78 -7.36 -4.03 -4.94
C MET A 78 -8.52 -5.02 -5.05
N HIS A 79 -9.26 -5.19 -3.95
CA HIS A 79 -10.44 -6.05 -3.93
C HIS A 79 -11.50 -5.56 -4.93
N LEU A 80 -11.81 -4.28 -4.92
CA LEU A 80 -12.82 -3.70 -5.82
C LEU A 80 -12.40 -3.79 -7.29
N LEU A 81 -11.10 -3.81 -7.56
CA LEU A 81 -10.58 -3.99 -8.92
C LEU A 81 -10.49 -5.47 -9.32
N GLY A 82 -10.96 -6.38 -8.46
CA GLY A 82 -11.06 -7.79 -8.79
C GLY A 82 -9.78 -8.59 -8.62
N ARG A 83 -8.87 -8.15 -7.75
CA ARG A 83 -7.61 -8.86 -7.54
C ARG A 83 -7.85 -10.29 -7.09
N ARG A 84 -7.11 -11.21 -7.65
CA ARG A 84 -7.09 -12.63 -7.25
C ARG A 84 -5.71 -13.13 -6.87
N ALA A 85 -4.65 -12.48 -7.34
CA ALA A 85 -3.28 -12.86 -7.02
C ALA A 85 -2.98 -12.58 -5.54
N ASP A 86 -2.18 -13.44 -4.93
CA ASP A 86 -1.78 -13.26 -3.54
C ASP A 86 -0.98 -11.99 -3.34
N LEU A 87 -1.13 -11.41 -2.16
CA LEU A 87 -0.37 -10.23 -1.76
C LEU A 87 0.32 -10.53 -0.44
N GLN A 88 1.61 -10.27 -0.37
CA GLN A 88 2.37 -10.44 0.85
C GLN A 88 2.64 -9.08 1.50
N ILE A 89 2.32 -8.98 2.77
CA ILE A 89 2.54 -7.76 3.55
C ILE A 89 3.58 -8.06 4.61
N HIS A 90 4.65 -7.27 4.61
CA HIS A 90 5.76 -7.40 5.55
C HIS A 90 5.81 -6.16 6.42
N GLY A 91 5.83 -6.32 7.71
CA GLY A 91 5.86 -5.17 8.61
C GLY A 91 6.12 -5.56 10.04
N PRO A 92 6.11 -4.57 10.95
CA PRO A 92 6.33 -4.82 12.35
C PRO A 92 5.24 -5.69 12.96
N LYS A 93 5.56 -6.28 14.10
CA LYS A 93 4.62 -7.08 14.87
C LYS A 93 3.38 -6.26 15.20
N GLY A 94 2.21 -6.83 14.99
CA GLY A 94 0.93 -6.17 15.23
C GLY A 94 0.23 -5.66 13.98
N LEU A 95 0.94 -5.51 12.87
CA LEU A 95 0.35 -5.03 11.63
C LEU A 95 -0.73 -5.98 11.11
N ASP A 96 -0.47 -7.28 11.15
CA ASP A 96 -1.42 -8.31 10.73
C ASP A 96 -2.72 -8.23 11.52
N GLU A 97 -2.65 -8.01 12.83
CA GLU A 97 -3.83 -7.86 13.67
C GLU A 97 -4.66 -6.64 13.30
N ILE A 98 -4.00 -5.53 13.02
CA ILE A 98 -4.68 -4.29 12.63
C ILE A 98 -5.48 -4.49 11.34
N VAL A 99 -4.85 -5.07 10.34
CA VAL A 99 -5.50 -5.32 9.04
C VAL A 99 -6.64 -6.31 9.19
N GLU A 100 -6.42 -7.39 9.91
CA GLU A 100 -7.42 -8.43 10.11
C GLU A 100 -8.66 -7.89 10.82
N ILE A 101 -8.47 -7.09 11.88
CA ILE A 101 -9.58 -6.51 12.63
C ILE A 101 -10.41 -5.59 11.74
N GLN A 102 -9.76 -4.77 10.93
CA GLN A 102 -10.47 -3.83 10.05
C GLN A 102 -11.40 -4.57 9.08
N PHE A 103 -10.92 -5.61 8.44
CA PHE A 103 -11.74 -6.34 7.46
C PHE A 103 -12.79 -7.21 8.13
N ARG A 104 -12.49 -7.79 9.29
CA ARG A 104 -13.46 -8.57 10.04
C ARG A 104 -14.63 -7.71 10.51
N ASN A 105 -14.35 -6.53 11.07
CA ASN A 105 -15.40 -5.64 11.56
C ASN A 105 -16.21 -5.01 10.43
N ALA A 106 -15.63 -4.82 9.27
CA ALA A 106 -16.33 -4.30 8.12
C ALA A 106 -17.17 -5.37 7.41
N GLY A 107 -17.05 -6.64 7.82
CA GLY A 107 -17.78 -7.74 7.18
C GLY A 107 -17.28 -8.04 5.77
N ASN A 108 -16.10 -7.58 5.41
CA ASN A 108 -15.55 -7.76 4.07
C ASN A 108 -14.62 -8.95 4.02
N ASN A 109 -14.83 -9.79 2.99
CA ASN A 109 -13.87 -10.82 2.63
C ASN A 109 -13.15 -10.36 1.38
N LEU A 110 -11.82 -10.34 1.43
CA LEU A 110 -11.03 -9.99 0.26
C LEU A 110 -11.08 -11.11 -0.77
N SER A 111 -11.02 -10.73 -2.05
CA SER A 111 -11.00 -11.70 -3.15
C SER A 111 -9.63 -12.38 -3.29
N PHE A 112 -8.66 -12.03 -2.48
CA PHE A 112 -7.27 -12.50 -2.52
C PHE A 112 -6.73 -12.67 -1.11
N ASN A 113 -5.59 -13.33 -1.00
CA ASN A 113 -4.90 -13.52 0.28
C ASN A 113 -3.80 -12.48 0.51
#